data_fe3e0b0fab80f045e2e1a6a7df5ff4ce
#
_entry.id   fe3e0b0fab80f045e2e1a6a7df5ff4ce
#
_cell.length_a   1.000
_cell.length_b   1.000
_cell.length_c   1.000
_cell.angle_alpha   90.00
_cell.angle_beta   90.00
_cell.angle_gamma   90.00
#
_symmetry.space_group_name_H-M   'P 1'
#
loop_
_entity.id
_entity.type
_entity.pdbx_description
1 polymer ?
#
loop_
_entity_poly.entity_id
_entity_poly.type
_entity_poly.pdbx_seq_one_letter_code
_entity_poly.pdbx_strand_id
1 'polypeptide(L)'
;MKKILFIAPDYYGFNEVVYDGLKKYSNAKVTHVVSAYTQRYKYKHIGERIQNLFMKTFLGRNLKDERQYGELKEVVRNSDFFDQIIINRPDVLSTDDLIRLKSKTNMLKAFFWDSIEKIPSQRDSIAYFDKCFSFDSLDCEKYGFEKNTNFFFAPTMPNQDIIYDVLFLGTQDGRIDKLVKILEHLNRIGYHSRAFLYNHYSNGESEYSKSPFITITNKLIPFSQSYKISSQSRILLDLAQDNQAGLSFRPFEALGLQKKMITDNPNILNYDFYSPENICLIDPENIKISEDFFSKPYKPLDTAILGKYSLEHWIHNIIK
;
A
#
# COMPACT_ATOMS: atom_id res chain seq x y z
N MET A 1 -21.60 15.45 15.30
CA MET A 1 -20.90 14.36 14.61
C MET A 1 -19.46 14.80 14.42
N LYS A 2 -18.47 13.98 14.80
CA LYS A 2 -17.05 14.30 14.62
C LYS A 2 -16.74 14.52 13.13
N LYS A 3 -15.77 15.42 12.85
CA LYS A 3 -15.28 15.71 11.50
C LYS A 3 -13.83 15.24 11.38
N ILE A 4 -13.54 14.43 10.40
CA ILE A 4 -12.19 13.94 10.08
C ILE A 4 -11.80 14.44 8.69
N LEU A 5 -10.63 15.06 8.57
CA LEU A 5 -9.98 15.33 7.29
C LEU A 5 -8.91 14.25 7.07
N PHE A 6 -9.01 13.55 5.95
CA PHE A 6 -8.03 12.58 5.52
C PHE A 6 -7.29 13.10 4.28
N ILE A 7 -5.98 13.27 4.40
CA ILE A 7 -5.09 13.73 3.31
C ILE A 7 -4.12 12.61 2.97
N ALA A 8 -4.17 12.13 1.74
CA ALA A 8 -3.30 11.05 1.28
C ALA A 8 -3.03 11.14 -0.22
N PRO A 9 -1.88 10.65 -0.72
CA PRO A 9 -1.65 10.55 -2.15
C PRO A 9 -2.53 9.46 -2.77
N ASP A 10 -2.91 9.66 -4.02
CA ASP A 10 -3.51 8.61 -4.86
C ASP A 10 -2.41 7.73 -5.45
N TYR A 11 -1.86 6.84 -4.61
CA TYR A 11 -0.89 5.84 -5.01
C TYR A 11 -1.57 4.47 -4.98
N TYR A 12 -1.79 3.91 -6.17
CA TYR A 12 -2.37 2.57 -6.34
C TYR A 12 -3.78 2.38 -5.75
N GLY A 13 -4.49 3.46 -5.36
CA GLY A 13 -5.82 3.39 -4.74
C GLY A 13 -5.82 2.97 -3.26
N PHE A 14 -4.69 3.01 -2.57
CA PHE A 14 -4.62 2.75 -1.12
C PHE A 14 -5.45 3.75 -0.32
N ASN A 15 -5.39 5.02 -0.72
CA ASN A 15 -6.15 6.10 -0.11
C ASN A 15 -7.66 5.85 -0.14
N GLU A 16 -8.19 5.28 -1.22
CA GLU A 16 -9.62 4.98 -1.35
C GLU A 16 -10.07 3.92 -0.34
N VAL A 17 -9.28 2.84 -0.17
CA VAL A 17 -9.57 1.77 0.80
C VAL A 17 -9.59 2.33 2.23
N VAL A 18 -8.65 3.19 2.59
CA VAL A 18 -8.63 3.83 3.92
C VAL A 18 -9.79 4.81 4.07
N TYR A 19 -10.09 5.61 3.06
CA TYR A 19 -11.22 6.54 3.09
C TYR A 19 -12.54 5.82 3.29
N ASP A 20 -12.78 4.73 2.57
CA ASP A 20 -13.98 3.90 2.76
C ASP A 20 -14.02 3.25 4.13
N GLY A 21 -12.87 2.79 4.65
CA GLY A 21 -12.74 2.30 6.01
C GLY A 21 -13.07 3.37 7.05
N LEU A 22 -12.52 4.58 6.91
CA LEU A 22 -12.84 5.71 7.79
C LEU A 22 -14.33 6.03 7.79
N LYS A 23 -14.98 6.10 6.61
CA LYS A 23 -16.44 6.32 6.54
C LYS A 23 -17.24 5.24 7.25
N LYS A 24 -16.80 3.99 7.11
CA LYS A 24 -17.53 2.82 7.64
C LYS A 24 -17.36 2.66 9.15
N TYR A 25 -16.16 2.90 9.68
CA TYR A 25 -15.80 2.47 11.02
C TYR A 25 -15.54 3.62 12.01
N SER A 26 -15.44 4.90 11.55
CA SER A 26 -15.12 6.02 12.46
C SER A 26 -16.33 6.68 13.12
N ASN A 27 -17.53 6.44 12.64
CA ASN A 27 -18.75 7.17 13.04
C ASN A 27 -18.60 8.70 12.93
N ALA A 28 -17.84 9.19 11.92
CA ALA A 28 -17.53 10.59 11.70
C ALA A 28 -17.90 11.02 10.27
N LYS A 29 -18.04 12.33 10.06
CA LYS A 29 -18.07 12.91 8.70
C LYS A 29 -16.63 12.99 8.21
N VAL A 30 -16.28 12.21 7.19
CA VAL A 30 -14.93 12.15 6.63
C VAL A 30 -14.87 12.96 5.34
N THR A 31 -13.92 13.89 5.27
CA THR A 31 -13.53 14.58 4.03
C THR A 31 -12.19 14.00 3.58
N HIS A 32 -12.08 13.61 2.32
CA HIS A 32 -10.83 13.08 1.74
C HIS A 32 -10.30 14.06 0.71
N VAL A 33 -8.99 14.34 0.78
CA VAL A 33 -8.28 15.20 -0.17
C VAL A 33 -7.01 14.51 -0.64
N VAL A 34 -6.81 14.49 -1.96
CA VAL A 34 -5.63 13.87 -2.56
C VAL A 34 -4.46 14.83 -2.54
N SER A 35 -3.35 14.43 -1.88
CA SER A 35 -2.15 15.26 -1.74
C SER A 35 -1.14 15.09 -2.89
N ALA A 36 -1.13 13.95 -3.56
CA ALA A 36 -0.28 13.67 -4.72
C ALA A 36 -0.92 12.60 -5.60
N TYR A 37 -0.53 12.55 -6.86
CA TYR A 37 -1.10 11.63 -7.84
C TYR A 37 -0.01 10.79 -8.49
N THR A 38 -0.27 9.50 -8.72
CA THR A 38 0.60 8.60 -9.49
C THR A 38 0.78 9.11 -10.92
N GLN A 39 -0.28 9.65 -11.51
CA GLN A 39 -0.24 10.20 -12.85
C GLN A 39 -0.34 11.73 -12.82
N ARG A 40 0.58 12.39 -13.53
CA ARG A 40 0.52 13.84 -13.68
C ARG A 40 -0.66 14.22 -14.58
N TYR A 41 -1.31 15.35 -14.28
CA TYR A 41 -2.38 15.91 -15.08
C TYR A 41 -1.99 16.01 -16.56
N LYS A 42 -2.83 15.47 -17.42
CA LYS A 42 -2.69 15.57 -18.88
C LYS A 42 -3.69 16.61 -19.40
N TYR A 43 -3.22 17.50 -20.29
CA TYR A 43 -4.11 18.47 -20.93
C TYR A 43 -5.20 17.74 -21.69
N LYS A 44 -6.46 18.20 -21.54
CA LYS A 44 -7.61 17.63 -22.22
C LYS A 44 -7.62 17.97 -23.72
N HIS A 45 -7.08 19.16 -24.08
CA HIS A 45 -6.98 19.66 -25.44
C HIS A 45 -5.85 20.69 -25.60
N ILE A 46 -5.50 21.02 -26.84
CA ILE A 46 -4.40 21.97 -27.17
C ILE A 46 -4.63 23.34 -26.53
N GLY A 47 -5.88 23.82 -26.44
CA GLY A 47 -6.21 25.10 -25.80
C GLY A 47 -5.75 25.23 -24.36
N GLU A 48 -5.88 24.15 -23.55
CA GLU A 48 -5.35 24.14 -22.17
C GLU A 48 -3.82 24.26 -22.13
N ARG A 49 -3.14 23.67 -23.13
CA ARG A 49 -1.66 23.77 -23.24
C ARG A 49 -1.23 25.20 -23.52
N ILE A 50 -1.93 25.90 -24.43
CA ILE A 50 -1.66 27.32 -24.75
C ILE A 50 -2.00 28.18 -23.53
N GLN A 51 -3.15 27.96 -22.90
CA GLN A 51 -3.55 28.66 -21.67
C GLN A 51 -2.49 28.51 -20.57
N ASN A 52 -2.00 27.29 -20.35
CA ASN A 52 -0.97 27.06 -19.33
C ASN A 52 0.36 27.75 -19.67
N LEU A 53 0.74 27.81 -20.96
CA LEU A 53 1.92 28.56 -21.38
C LEU A 53 1.76 30.05 -21.04
N PHE A 54 0.62 30.65 -21.37
CA PHE A 54 0.32 32.03 -21.02
C PHE A 54 0.32 32.26 -19.50
N MET A 55 -0.38 31.41 -18.75
CA MET A 55 -0.44 31.51 -17.29
C MET A 55 0.94 31.42 -16.64
N LYS A 56 1.81 30.53 -17.12
CA LYS A 56 3.18 30.40 -16.62
C LYS A 56 4.03 31.62 -16.94
N THR A 57 3.93 32.13 -18.17
CA THR A 57 4.79 33.23 -18.63
C THR A 57 4.41 34.58 -18.04
N PHE A 58 3.12 34.87 -17.94
CA PHE A 58 2.62 36.18 -17.55
C PHE A 58 2.06 36.29 -16.14
N LEU A 59 1.59 35.17 -15.56
CA LEU A 59 0.92 35.18 -14.26
C LEU A 59 1.69 34.39 -13.19
N GLY A 60 2.81 33.72 -13.55
CA GLY A 60 3.54 32.86 -12.62
C GLY A 60 2.73 31.67 -12.08
N ARG A 61 1.63 31.31 -12.78
CA ARG A 61 0.69 30.26 -12.35
C ARG A 61 0.82 29.05 -13.26
N ASN A 62 0.60 27.85 -12.72
CA ASN A 62 0.66 26.60 -13.47
C ASN A 62 -0.71 25.91 -13.44
N LEU A 63 -1.40 25.88 -14.58
CA LEU A 63 -2.71 25.26 -14.70
C LEU A 63 -2.72 23.78 -14.31
N LYS A 64 -1.64 23.04 -14.58
CA LYS A 64 -1.53 21.63 -14.15
C LYS A 64 -1.57 21.51 -12.64
N ASP A 65 -0.79 22.33 -11.94
CA ASP A 65 -0.72 22.30 -10.48
C ASP A 65 -2.03 22.77 -9.86
N GLU A 66 -2.69 23.75 -10.47
CA GLU A 66 -4.00 24.22 -10.03
C GLU A 66 -5.09 23.16 -10.21
N ARG A 67 -5.09 22.47 -11.33
CA ARG A 67 -6.05 21.37 -11.57
C ARG A 67 -5.76 20.15 -10.70
N GLN A 68 -4.51 19.88 -10.43
CA GLN A 68 -4.08 18.69 -9.69
C GLN A 68 -4.15 18.89 -8.17
N TYR A 69 -3.80 20.07 -7.67
CA TYR A 69 -3.67 20.36 -6.24
C TYR A 69 -4.59 21.49 -5.74
N GLY A 70 -5.50 21.96 -6.57
CA GLY A 70 -6.39 23.08 -6.21
C GLY A 70 -7.25 22.78 -5.00
N GLU A 71 -7.82 21.58 -4.92
CA GLU A 71 -8.63 21.14 -3.78
C GLU A 71 -7.83 21.08 -2.48
N LEU A 72 -6.62 20.52 -2.53
CA LEU A 72 -5.72 20.50 -1.38
C LEU A 72 -5.41 21.92 -0.88
N LYS A 73 -5.03 22.82 -1.78
CA LYS A 73 -4.72 24.21 -1.45
C LYS A 73 -5.93 24.95 -0.86
N GLU A 74 -7.11 24.68 -1.40
CA GLU A 74 -8.35 25.28 -0.89
C GLU A 74 -8.68 24.78 0.51
N VAL A 75 -8.61 23.48 0.75
CA VAL A 75 -8.86 22.88 2.06
C VAL A 75 -7.83 23.38 3.08
N VAL A 76 -6.55 23.43 2.75
CA VAL A 76 -5.50 23.94 3.64
C VAL A 76 -5.75 25.41 4.01
N ARG A 77 -6.24 26.23 3.07
CA ARG A 77 -6.46 27.68 3.30
C ARG A 77 -7.80 27.98 3.96
N ASN A 78 -8.88 27.37 3.46
CA ASN A 78 -10.24 27.84 3.68
C ASN A 78 -11.14 26.87 4.46
N SER A 79 -10.65 25.64 4.82
CA SER A 79 -11.48 24.70 5.54
C SER A 79 -11.84 25.16 6.95
N ASP A 80 -12.97 24.65 7.42
CA ASP A 80 -13.39 24.70 8.81
C ASP A 80 -12.45 23.90 9.71
N PHE A 81 -12.74 23.92 11.01
CA PHE A 81 -12.08 23.14 12.03
C PHE A 81 -12.50 21.66 11.96
N PHE A 82 -11.53 20.75 12.16
CA PHE A 82 -11.72 19.30 12.22
C PHE A 82 -11.38 18.77 13.61
N ASP A 83 -12.09 17.74 14.06
CA ASP A 83 -11.73 17.05 15.30
C ASP A 83 -10.39 16.32 15.16
N GLN A 84 -10.15 15.76 13.99
CA GLN A 84 -8.89 15.09 13.64
C GLN A 84 -8.51 15.36 12.18
N ILE A 85 -7.23 15.52 11.94
CA ILE A 85 -6.64 15.49 10.59
C ILE A 85 -5.66 14.31 10.54
N ILE A 86 -5.81 13.44 9.55
CA ILE A 86 -4.99 12.25 9.36
C ILE A 86 -4.28 12.37 8.01
N ILE A 87 -2.95 12.30 8.02
CA ILE A 87 -2.12 12.52 6.82
C ILE A 87 -1.26 11.29 6.56
N ASN A 88 -1.28 10.83 5.30
CA ASN A 88 -0.28 9.91 4.77
C ASN A 88 0.67 10.65 3.81
N ARG A 89 1.95 10.31 3.81
CA ARG A 89 2.98 10.99 3.00
C ARG A 89 3.02 12.49 3.26
N PRO A 90 3.31 12.91 4.50
CA PRO A 90 3.34 14.33 4.87
C PRO A 90 4.45 15.11 4.16
N ASP A 91 5.47 14.46 3.64
CA ASP A 91 6.59 15.04 2.89
C ASP A 91 6.18 15.70 1.55
N VAL A 92 4.98 15.43 1.05
CA VAL A 92 4.44 16.10 -0.14
C VAL A 92 3.78 17.46 0.18
N LEU A 93 3.62 17.78 1.47
CA LEU A 93 3.10 19.05 1.96
C LEU A 93 4.25 19.99 2.33
N SER A 94 4.03 21.30 2.16
CA SER A 94 4.98 22.28 2.66
C SER A 94 4.88 22.44 4.18
N THR A 95 5.94 22.91 4.81
CA THR A 95 5.95 23.27 6.25
C THR A 95 4.81 24.24 6.60
N ASP A 96 4.57 25.24 5.77
CA ASP A 96 3.47 26.20 5.96
C ASP A 96 2.10 25.52 5.92
N ASP A 97 1.91 24.55 5.04
CA ASP A 97 0.66 23.77 4.95
C ASP A 97 0.45 22.94 6.23
N LEU A 98 1.51 22.29 6.74
CA LEU A 98 1.44 21.52 7.99
C LEU A 98 1.10 22.40 9.19
N ILE A 99 1.73 23.59 9.31
CA ILE A 99 1.43 24.57 10.36
C ILE A 99 -0.03 25.03 10.28
N ARG A 100 -0.53 25.34 9.08
CA ARG A 100 -1.93 25.73 8.86
C ARG A 100 -2.90 24.62 9.23
N LEU A 101 -2.62 23.39 8.81
CA LEU A 101 -3.45 22.22 9.15
C LEU A 101 -3.45 21.97 10.66
N LYS A 102 -2.30 22.12 11.32
CA LYS A 102 -2.20 22.00 12.78
C LYS A 102 -3.10 23.00 13.51
N SER A 103 -3.21 24.23 13.03
CA SER A 103 -4.10 25.25 13.63
C SER A 103 -5.59 24.98 13.43
N LYS A 104 -5.95 24.02 12.58
CA LYS A 104 -7.35 23.68 12.23
C LYS A 104 -7.84 22.37 12.84
N THR A 105 -7.09 21.80 13.78
CA THR A 105 -7.49 20.54 14.42
C THR A 105 -7.04 20.45 15.87
N ASN A 106 -7.78 19.66 16.66
CA ASN A 106 -7.35 19.26 17.99
C ASN A 106 -6.24 18.19 17.95
N MET A 107 -6.18 17.40 16.87
CA MET A 107 -5.32 16.25 16.76
C MET A 107 -4.84 16.06 15.31
N LEU A 108 -3.58 16.38 15.06
CA LEU A 108 -2.92 16.13 13.78
C LEU A 108 -2.14 14.83 13.86
N LYS A 109 -2.48 13.86 13.00
CA LYS A 109 -1.90 12.53 12.98
C LYS A 109 -1.27 12.21 11.63
N ALA A 110 -0.18 11.45 11.65
CA ALA A 110 0.41 10.86 10.45
C ALA A 110 0.45 9.34 10.56
N PHE A 111 0.36 8.67 9.42
CA PHE A 111 0.74 7.26 9.32
C PHE A 111 1.65 7.03 8.12
N PHE A 112 2.60 6.12 8.29
CA PHE A 112 3.66 5.85 7.32
C PHE A 112 3.52 4.42 6.79
N TRP A 113 3.40 4.27 5.46
CA TRP A 113 3.40 2.98 4.76
C TRP A 113 4.74 2.62 4.14
N ASP A 114 5.69 3.52 4.23
CA ASP A 114 7.09 3.31 3.91
C ASP A 114 7.92 3.80 5.09
N SER A 115 9.00 3.10 5.41
CA SER A 115 9.88 3.49 6.50
C SER A 115 10.50 4.86 6.25
N ILE A 116 10.90 5.54 7.33
CA ILE A 116 11.63 6.81 7.23
C ILE A 116 12.97 6.61 6.52
N GLU A 117 13.58 5.42 6.65
CA GLU A 117 14.81 5.11 5.93
C GLU A 117 14.59 5.04 4.41
N LYS A 118 13.48 4.42 3.97
CA LYS A 118 13.11 4.33 2.56
C LYS A 118 12.72 5.70 1.97
N ILE A 119 12.06 6.56 2.75
CA ILE A 119 11.64 7.90 2.33
C ILE A 119 12.12 8.94 3.37
N PRO A 120 13.41 9.34 3.32
CA PRO A 120 13.99 10.22 4.32
C PRO A 120 13.35 11.62 4.42
N SER A 121 12.72 12.09 3.33
CA SER A 121 12.01 13.39 3.29
C SER A 121 10.83 13.47 4.28
N GLN A 122 10.28 12.34 4.72
CA GLN A 122 9.22 12.31 5.72
C GLN A 122 9.69 12.75 7.11
N ARG A 123 11.00 12.66 7.42
CA ARG A 123 11.57 12.93 8.73
C ARG A 123 11.28 14.35 9.22
N ASP A 124 11.43 15.32 8.34
CA ASP A 124 11.31 16.75 8.70
C ASP A 124 9.88 17.14 9.08
N SER A 125 8.90 16.33 8.69
CA SER A 125 7.50 16.56 9.01
C SER A 125 7.07 16.05 10.39
N ILE A 126 7.82 15.12 11.00
CA ILE A 126 7.42 14.40 12.24
C ILE A 126 7.06 15.35 13.37
N ALA A 127 7.84 16.43 13.55
CA ALA A 127 7.67 17.39 14.65
C ALA A 127 6.33 18.14 14.66
N TYR A 128 5.58 18.12 13.56
CA TYR A 128 4.27 18.81 13.46
C TYR A 128 3.10 17.97 13.98
N PHE A 129 3.28 16.66 14.14
CA PHE A 129 2.21 15.73 14.49
C PHE A 129 2.12 15.49 16.00
N ASP A 130 0.87 15.33 16.48
CA ASP A 130 0.58 14.91 17.84
C ASP A 130 0.81 13.41 18.01
N LYS A 131 0.53 12.63 16.95
CA LYS A 131 0.73 11.19 16.91
C LYS A 131 1.20 10.75 15.52
N CYS A 132 2.16 9.85 15.52
CA CYS A 132 2.62 9.18 14.32
C CYS A 132 2.46 7.67 14.46
N PHE A 133 2.06 7.01 13.38
CA PHE A 133 1.88 5.56 13.32
C PHE A 133 2.77 5.00 12.21
N SER A 134 3.41 3.87 12.47
CA SER A 134 4.19 3.14 11.47
C SER A 134 3.95 1.64 11.58
N PHE A 135 4.06 0.95 10.45
CA PHE A 135 4.10 -0.51 10.40
C PHE A 135 5.51 -1.04 10.63
N ASP A 136 6.51 -0.17 10.50
CA ASP A 136 7.93 -0.50 10.66
C ASP A 136 8.35 -0.40 12.13
N SER A 137 8.85 -1.51 12.68
CA SER A 137 9.24 -1.57 14.09
C SER A 137 10.46 -0.73 14.43
N LEU A 138 11.39 -0.55 13.48
CA LEU A 138 12.57 0.29 13.68
C LEU A 138 12.20 1.77 13.74
N ASP A 139 11.25 2.21 12.92
CA ASP A 139 10.72 3.56 13.01
C ASP A 139 9.99 3.79 14.33
N CYS A 140 9.18 2.82 14.78
CA CYS A 140 8.49 2.91 16.06
C CYS A 140 9.47 3.07 17.23
N GLU A 141 10.54 2.27 17.24
CA GLU A 141 11.57 2.35 18.28
C GLU A 141 12.36 3.67 18.22
N LYS A 142 12.79 4.06 17.01
CA LYS A 142 13.67 5.21 16.82
C LYS A 142 12.98 6.56 17.00
N TYR A 143 11.73 6.68 16.57
CA TYR A 143 10.99 7.94 16.55
C TYR A 143 9.83 8.01 17.55
N GLY A 144 9.59 6.92 18.31
CA GLY A 144 8.49 6.85 19.27
C GLY A 144 7.11 6.75 18.61
N PHE A 145 7.02 6.16 17.42
CA PHE A 145 5.74 6.01 16.73
C PHE A 145 4.90 4.90 17.35
N GLU A 146 3.59 5.07 17.31
CA GLU A 146 2.66 3.98 17.67
C GLU A 146 2.65 2.92 16.56
N LYS A 147 2.79 1.64 16.93
CA LYS A 147 2.77 0.55 15.96
C LYS A 147 1.36 0.34 15.43
N ASN A 148 1.19 0.45 14.12
CA ASN A 148 -0.04 0.08 13.42
C ASN A 148 0.32 -0.67 12.16
N THR A 149 0.21 -2.02 12.19
CA THR A 149 0.61 -2.90 11.09
C THR A 149 -0.23 -2.63 9.84
N ASN A 150 0.17 -3.17 8.70
CA ASN A 150 -0.72 -3.23 7.56
C ASN A 150 -1.92 -4.14 7.85
N PHE A 151 -2.90 -4.17 6.95
CA PHE A 151 -4.21 -4.79 7.18
C PHE A 151 -4.74 -5.51 5.93
N PHE A 152 -5.71 -6.40 6.13
CA PHE A 152 -6.59 -6.86 5.06
C PHE A 152 -7.94 -6.14 5.11
N PHE A 153 -8.57 -5.96 3.96
CA PHE A 153 -9.87 -5.28 3.83
C PHE A 153 -10.91 -6.11 3.08
N ALA A 154 -10.48 -7.13 2.33
CA ALA A 154 -11.36 -8.00 1.59
C ALA A 154 -11.58 -9.31 2.37
N PRO A 155 -12.84 -9.76 2.48
CA PRO A 155 -13.15 -11.04 3.10
C PRO A 155 -12.76 -12.19 2.17
N THR A 156 -12.70 -13.40 2.73
CA THR A 156 -12.62 -14.64 1.96
C THR A 156 -13.69 -14.66 0.87
N MET A 157 -13.27 -14.94 -0.35
CA MET A 157 -14.18 -15.07 -1.50
C MET A 157 -14.45 -16.55 -1.74
N PRO A 158 -15.63 -17.06 -1.40
CA PRO A 158 -16.00 -18.43 -1.71
C PRO A 158 -16.16 -18.63 -3.22
N ASN A 159 -15.85 -19.82 -3.72
CA ASN A 159 -16.11 -20.26 -5.09
C ASN A 159 -15.38 -19.46 -6.20
N GLN A 160 -14.15 -19.02 -5.95
CA GLN A 160 -13.29 -18.53 -7.02
C GLN A 160 -12.57 -19.69 -7.70
N ASP A 161 -12.57 -19.71 -9.03
CA ASP A 161 -11.77 -20.66 -9.80
C ASP A 161 -10.28 -20.43 -9.51
N ILE A 162 -9.60 -21.47 -9.08
CA ILE A 162 -8.15 -21.44 -8.90
C ILE A 162 -7.47 -21.61 -10.25
N ILE A 163 -6.74 -20.58 -10.65
CA ILE A 163 -6.00 -20.55 -11.93
C ILE A 163 -4.51 -20.82 -11.68
N TYR A 164 -3.97 -20.35 -10.55
CA TYR A 164 -2.54 -20.41 -10.24
C TYR A 164 -2.31 -21.21 -8.95
N ASP A 165 -1.25 -22.01 -8.92
CA ASP A 165 -0.80 -22.60 -7.66
C ASP A 165 -0.10 -21.54 -6.81
N VAL A 166 0.78 -20.73 -7.43
CA VAL A 166 1.48 -19.64 -6.74
C VAL A 166 1.41 -18.36 -7.56
N LEU A 167 1.05 -17.24 -6.91
CA LEU A 167 0.89 -15.95 -7.55
C LEU A 167 1.67 -14.84 -6.83
N PHE A 168 2.40 -14.04 -7.60
CA PHE A 168 2.97 -12.77 -7.17
C PHE A 168 2.29 -11.60 -7.86
N LEU A 169 1.91 -10.58 -7.09
CA LEU A 169 1.46 -9.29 -7.62
C LEU A 169 2.32 -8.17 -7.03
N GLY A 170 2.85 -7.28 -7.88
CA GLY A 170 3.68 -6.20 -7.39
C GLY A 170 4.10 -5.20 -8.45
N THR A 171 5.04 -4.33 -8.09
CA THR A 171 5.74 -3.46 -9.01
C THR A 171 7.02 -4.11 -9.51
N GLN A 172 7.45 -3.76 -10.71
CA GLN A 172 8.77 -4.13 -11.20
C GLN A 172 9.81 -3.27 -10.45
N ASP A 173 10.64 -3.91 -9.66
CA ASP A 173 11.70 -3.27 -8.87
C ASP A 173 12.92 -4.20 -8.73
N GLY A 174 13.86 -3.88 -7.84
CA GLY A 174 15.10 -4.64 -7.63
C GLY A 174 14.94 -6.11 -7.22
N ARG A 175 13.71 -6.57 -6.89
CA ARG A 175 13.43 -7.97 -6.51
C ARG A 175 13.24 -8.91 -7.71
N ILE A 176 13.27 -8.39 -8.95
CA ILE A 176 12.86 -9.15 -10.13
C ILE A 176 13.72 -10.38 -10.38
N ASP A 177 15.04 -10.33 -10.19
CA ASP A 177 15.92 -11.47 -10.40
C ASP A 177 15.63 -12.60 -9.40
N LYS A 178 15.40 -12.23 -8.14
CA LYS A 178 14.97 -13.13 -7.09
C LYS A 178 13.62 -13.78 -7.41
N LEU A 179 12.66 -12.97 -7.89
CA LEU A 179 11.33 -13.43 -8.31
C LEU A 179 11.43 -14.44 -9.46
N VAL A 180 12.24 -14.16 -10.48
CA VAL A 180 12.46 -15.07 -11.62
C VAL A 180 12.98 -16.42 -11.12
N LYS A 181 14.03 -16.46 -10.30
CA LYS A 181 14.59 -17.71 -9.74
C LYS A 181 13.52 -18.54 -9.02
N ILE A 182 12.68 -17.90 -8.21
CA ILE A 182 11.63 -18.59 -7.45
C ILE A 182 10.56 -19.15 -8.40
N LEU A 183 10.07 -18.35 -9.36
CA LEU A 183 9.05 -18.81 -10.32
C LEU A 183 9.56 -19.95 -11.20
N GLU A 184 10.80 -19.88 -11.68
CA GLU A 184 11.43 -20.95 -12.46
C GLU A 184 11.56 -22.25 -11.64
N HIS A 185 11.98 -22.13 -10.37
CA HIS A 185 12.06 -23.28 -9.47
C HIS A 185 10.68 -23.93 -9.30
N LEU A 186 9.64 -23.14 -8.96
CA LEU A 186 8.29 -23.64 -8.74
C LEU A 186 7.70 -24.31 -9.99
N ASN A 187 7.83 -23.69 -11.17
CA ASN A 187 7.34 -24.28 -12.41
C ASN A 187 8.12 -25.54 -12.79
N ARG A 188 9.42 -25.63 -12.51
CA ARG A 188 10.24 -26.84 -12.76
C ARG A 188 9.79 -28.03 -11.91
N ILE A 189 9.34 -27.79 -10.68
CA ILE A 189 8.80 -28.86 -9.82
C ILE A 189 7.29 -29.09 -10.00
N GLY A 190 6.69 -28.51 -11.05
CA GLY A 190 5.33 -28.82 -11.49
C GLY A 190 4.21 -27.91 -10.97
N TYR A 191 4.53 -26.81 -10.28
CA TYR A 191 3.52 -25.85 -9.81
C TYR A 191 3.35 -24.69 -10.78
N HIS A 192 2.12 -24.44 -11.21
CA HIS A 192 1.79 -23.32 -12.10
C HIS A 192 1.93 -21.99 -11.33
N SER A 193 3.09 -21.37 -11.44
CA SER A 193 3.39 -20.09 -10.79
C SER A 193 3.50 -18.94 -11.79
N ARG A 194 2.98 -17.76 -11.40
CA ARG A 194 2.93 -16.55 -12.25
C ARG A 194 3.20 -15.28 -11.43
N ALA A 195 3.71 -14.26 -12.12
CA ALA A 195 3.81 -12.91 -11.59
C ALA A 195 3.16 -11.90 -12.52
N PHE A 196 2.43 -10.95 -11.94
CA PHE A 196 1.95 -9.74 -12.62
C PHE A 196 2.65 -8.53 -12.01
N LEU A 197 3.41 -7.82 -12.85
CA LEU A 197 4.22 -6.68 -12.45
C LEU A 197 3.71 -5.41 -13.11
N TYR A 198 3.48 -4.39 -12.29
CA TYR A 198 3.21 -3.06 -12.81
C TYR A 198 4.51 -2.31 -13.04
N ASN A 199 4.65 -1.68 -14.22
CA ASN A 199 5.70 -0.74 -14.52
C ASN A 199 5.12 0.43 -15.32
N HIS A 200 5.13 1.64 -14.73
CA HIS A 200 4.59 2.85 -15.34
C HIS A 200 5.24 3.20 -16.71
N TYR A 201 6.51 2.86 -16.86
CA TYR A 201 7.32 3.20 -18.04
C TYR A 201 7.41 2.06 -19.06
N SER A 202 6.79 0.93 -18.80
CA SER A 202 6.89 -0.23 -19.68
C SER A 202 6.09 0.00 -20.97
N ASN A 203 6.80 -0.09 -22.09
CA ASN A 203 6.19 -0.25 -23.41
C ASN A 203 6.01 -1.74 -23.78
N GLY A 204 6.14 -2.65 -22.80
CA GLY A 204 6.12 -4.10 -23.03
C GLY A 204 7.48 -4.69 -23.39
N GLU A 205 8.52 -3.88 -23.58
CA GLU A 205 9.87 -4.28 -23.98
C GLU A 205 10.81 -4.27 -22.76
N SER A 206 10.66 -5.22 -21.85
CA SER A 206 11.62 -5.47 -20.79
C SER A 206 12.31 -6.80 -21.05
N GLU A 207 13.57 -6.96 -20.65
CA GLU A 207 14.30 -8.23 -20.71
C GLU A 207 13.47 -9.37 -20.10
N TYR A 208 12.76 -9.09 -19.03
CA TYR A 208 11.91 -10.03 -18.30
C TYR A 208 10.54 -10.26 -18.96
N SER A 209 10.14 -9.46 -19.96
CA SER A 209 8.91 -9.71 -20.74
C SER A 209 8.98 -11.00 -21.58
N LYS A 210 10.18 -11.55 -21.74
CA LYS A 210 10.42 -12.84 -22.41
C LYS A 210 10.24 -14.04 -21.46
N SER A 211 10.17 -13.82 -20.15
CA SER A 211 9.89 -14.92 -19.21
C SER A 211 8.44 -15.38 -19.35
N PRO A 212 8.17 -16.68 -19.59
CA PRO A 212 6.81 -17.19 -19.70
C PRO A 212 6.04 -17.09 -18.38
N PHE A 213 6.70 -16.80 -17.26
CA PHE A 213 6.12 -16.78 -15.92
C PHE A 213 5.80 -15.37 -15.44
N ILE A 214 6.21 -14.33 -16.17
CA ILE A 214 6.05 -12.92 -15.78
C ILE A 214 5.25 -12.17 -16.84
N THR A 215 4.26 -11.42 -16.39
CA THR A 215 3.52 -10.45 -17.19
C THR A 215 3.80 -9.05 -16.66
N ILE A 216 4.41 -8.21 -17.50
CA ILE A 216 4.66 -6.80 -17.17
C ILE A 216 3.61 -5.95 -17.88
N THR A 217 2.97 -5.03 -17.16
CA THR A 217 1.92 -4.18 -17.68
C THR A 217 2.07 -2.74 -17.16
N ASN A 218 1.70 -1.78 -18.00
CA ASN A 218 1.54 -0.38 -17.59
C ASN A 218 0.10 -0.05 -17.15
N LYS A 219 -0.80 -1.04 -17.16
CA LYS A 219 -2.14 -0.89 -16.63
C LYS A 219 -2.12 -1.22 -15.14
N LEU A 220 -2.34 -0.20 -14.33
CA LEU A 220 -2.41 -0.35 -12.89
C LEU A 220 -3.63 -1.19 -12.49
N ILE A 221 -3.42 -2.17 -11.63
CA ILE A 221 -4.48 -2.85 -10.89
C ILE A 221 -4.66 -2.09 -9.58
N PRO A 222 -5.79 -1.42 -9.34
CA PRO A 222 -6.02 -0.72 -8.09
C PRO A 222 -5.94 -1.68 -6.89
N PHE A 223 -5.40 -1.20 -5.78
CA PHE A 223 -5.29 -2.00 -4.55
C PHE A 223 -6.65 -2.57 -4.11
N SER A 224 -7.72 -1.78 -4.25
CA SER A 224 -9.10 -2.21 -3.98
C SER A 224 -9.58 -3.41 -4.82
N GLN A 225 -8.83 -3.81 -5.86
CA GLN A 225 -9.18 -4.92 -6.74
C GLN A 225 -8.12 -6.04 -6.77
N SER A 226 -6.94 -5.82 -6.18
CA SER A 226 -5.84 -6.80 -6.18
C SER A 226 -6.28 -8.15 -5.60
N TYR A 227 -7.09 -8.13 -4.54
CA TYR A 227 -7.59 -9.33 -3.88
C TYR A 227 -8.41 -10.26 -4.80
N LYS A 228 -9.06 -9.74 -5.85
CA LYS A 228 -9.80 -10.55 -6.82
C LYS A 228 -8.87 -11.45 -7.63
N ILE A 229 -7.70 -10.91 -8.00
CA ILE A 229 -6.69 -11.69 -8.72
C ILE A 229 -5.98 -12.62 -7.75
N SER A 230 -5.63 -12.13 -6.56
CA SER A 230 -5.02 -12.95 -5.51
C SER A 230 -5.90 -14.13 -5.10
N SER A 231 -7.23 -13.97 -5.09
CA SER A 231 -8.16 -15.05 -4.76
C SER A 231 -8.14 -16.22 -5.76
N GLN A 232 -7.68 -15.99 -6.98
CA GLN A 232 -7.53 -17.02 -8.02
C GLN A 232 -6.27 -17.90 -7.86
N SER A 233 -5.52 -17.74 -6.78
CA SER A 233 -4.36 -18.59 -6.47
C SER A 233 -4.58 -19.40 -5.21
N ARG A 234 -3.84 -20.51 -5.07
CA ARG A 234 -3.78 -21.30 -3.84
C ARG A 234 -2.86 -20.65 -2.82
N ILE A 235 -1.73 -20.13 -3.29
CA ILE A 235 -0.62 -19.59 -2.49
C ILE A 235 -0.24 -18.22 -3.02
N LEU A 236 -0.02 -17.26 -2.13
CA LEU A 236 0.54 -15.96 -2.48
C LEU A 236 2.05 -15.96 -2.23
N LEU A 237 2.80 -15.39 -3.17
CA LEU A 237 4.23 -15.15 -3.00
C LEU A 237 4.44 -13.70 -2.55
N ASP A 238 5.17 -13.51 -1.47
CA ASP A 238 5.63 -12.23 -0.96
C ASP A 238 7.15 -12.19 -0.93
N LEU A 239 7.74 -11.09 -1.35
CA LEU A 239 9.18 -10.87 -1.30
C LEU A 239 9.46 -9.57 -0.55
N ALA A 240 10.38 -9.67 0.41
CA ALA A 240 10.83 -8.53 1.21
C ALA A 240 11.38 -7.41 0.32
N GLN A 241 11.06 -6.18 0.69
CA GLN A 241 11.71 -4.99 0.14
C GLN A 241 12.92 -4.62 1.00
N ASP A 242 13.97 -4.15 0.35
CA ASP A 242 15.14 -3.63 1.06
C ASP A 242 14.76 -2.42 1.92
N ASN A 243 15.46 -2.25 3.04
CA ASN A 243 15.29 -1.11 3.97
C ASN A 243 13.88 -0.99 4.60
N GLN A 244 13.17 -2.12 4.77
CA GLN A 244 11.91 -2.19 5.50
C GLN A 244 11.89 -3.40 6.45
N ALA A 245 11.68 -3.16 7.75
CA ALA A 245 11.54 -4.22 8.75
C ALA A 245 10.08 -4.70 8.89
N GLY A 246 9.10 -3.89 8.49
CA GLY A 246 7.69 -4.23 8.53
C GLY A 246 7.26 -5.16 7.39
N LEU A 247 6.11 -5.81 7.54
CA LEU A 247 5.53 -6.62 6.49
C LEU A 247 4.79 -5.75 5.47
N SER A 248 4.90 -6.09 4.20
CA SER A 248 4.10 -5.51 3.12
C SER A 248 2.60 -5.77 3.31
N PHE A 249 1.75 -5.31 2.39
CA PHE A 249 0.31 -5.66 2.42
C PHE A 249 0.04 -7.12 2.03
N ARG A 250 0.95 -7.80 1.33
CA ARG A 250 0.73 -9.15 0.81
C ARG A 250 0.47 -10.20 1.90
N PRO A 251 1.22 -10.25 3.02
CA PRO A 251 0.93 -11.15 4.13
C PRO A 251 -0.48 -10.97 4.69
N PHE A 252 -0.94 -9.74 4.83
CA PHE A 252 -2.27 -9.45 5.34
C PHE A 252 -3.37 -9.79 4.32
N GLU A 253 -3.13 -9.59 3.03
CA GLU A 253 -4.05 -10.03 1.98
C GLU A 253 -4.18 -11.56 1.97
N ALA A 254 -3.08 -12.30 2.10
CA ALA A 254 -3.09 -13.77 2.24
C ALA A 254 -3.91 -14.20 3.45
N LEU A 255 -3.72 -13.52 4.59
CA LEU A 255 -4.46 -13.73 5.82
C LEU A 255 -5.97 -13.54 5.63
N GLY A 256 -6.40 -12.41 5.06
CA GLY A 256 -7.82 -12.10 4.83
C GLY A 256 -8.50 -13.04 3.84
N LEU A 257 -7.77 -13.47 2.80
CA LEU A 257 -8.25 -14.42 1.79
C LEU A 257 -8.13 -15.88 2.24
N GLN A 258 -7.56 -16.16 3.42
CA GLN A 258 -7.26 -17.50 3.91
C GLN A 258 -6.43 -18.33 2.90
N LYS A 259 -5.40 -17.69 2.33
CA LYS A 259 -4.46 -18.30 1.41
C LYS A 259 -3.14 -18.62 2.11
N LYS A 260 -2.51 -19.70 1.69
CA LYS A 260 -1.13 -19.95 2.10
C LYS A 260 -0.20 -18.92 1.50
N MET A 261 0.97 -18.77 2.09
CA MET A 261 1.96 -17.82 1.64
C MET A 261 3.37 -18.41 1.63
N ILE A 262 4.13 -18.07 0.61
CA ILE A 262 5.57 -18.27 0.55
C ILE A 262 6.20 -16.87 0.68
N THR A 263 7.16 -16.70 1.58
CA THR A 263 7.86 -15.42 1.76
C THR A 263 9.33 -15.61 2.06
N ASP A 264 10.16 -14.64 1.71
CA ASP A 264 11.57 -14.55 2.12
C ASP A 264 11.78 -13.55 3.26
N ASN A 265 10.70 -12.97 3.83
CA ASN A 265 10.78 -12.00 4.90
C ASN A 265 10.83 -12.69 6.28
N PRO A 266 11.97 -12.73 6.98
CA PRO A 266 12.08 -13.40 8.27
C PRO A 266 11.27 -12.71 9.38
N ASN A 267 10.91 -11.43 9.22
CA ASN A 267 10.09 -10.71 10.19
C ASN A 267 8.68 -11.28 10.34
N ILE A 268 8.23 -12.13 9.42
CA ILE A 268 6.97 -12.86 9.51
C ILE A 268 6.87 -13.69 10.80
N LEU A 269 8.01 -14.19 11.30
CA LEU A 269 8.11 -15.00 12.52
C LEU A 269 7.70 -14.23 13.80
N ASN A 270 7.70 -12.90 13.75
CA ASN A 270 7.35 -12.03 14.88
C ASN A 270 5.84 -11.77 15.00
N TYR A 271 5.02 -12.36 14.13
CA TYR A 271 3.57 -12.14 14.11
C TYR A 271 2.82 -13.35 14.67
N ASP A 272 1.78 -13.09 15.46
CA ASP A 272 0.98 -14.14 16.12
C ASP A 272 0.10 -14.96 15.16
N PHE A 273 0.00 -14.53 13.89
CA PHE A 273 -0.64 -15.32 12.83
C PHE A 273 0.33 -16.25 12.09
N TYR A 274 1.64 -16.20 12.40
CA TYR A 274 2.58 -17.12 11.78
C TYR A 274 2.26 -18.58 12.14
N SER A 275 2.18 -19.42 11.13
CA SER A 275 2.06 -20.87 11.25
C SER A 275 2.81 -21.53 10.09
N PRO A 276 3.72 -22.49 10.33
CA PRO A 276 4.42 -23.18 9.26
C PRO A 276 3.49 -24.02 8.35
N GLU A 277 2.25 -24.27 8.79
CA GLU A 277 1.22 -24.92 7.97
C GLU A 277 0.68 -23.98 6.88
N ASN A 278 0.64 -22.68 7.15
CA ASN A 278 0.11 -21.66 6.24
C ASN A 278 1.20 -20.80 5.58
N ILE A 279 2.36 -20.66 6.22
CA ILE A 279 3.41 -19.72 5.79
C ILE A 279 4.73 -20.46 5.69
N CYS A 280 5.28 -20.51 4.48
CA CYS A 280 6.59 -21.08 4.21
C CYS A 280 7.62 -19.95 4.07
N LEU A 281 8.55 -19.86 5.01
CA LEU A 281 9.70 -18.97 4.91
C LEU A 281 10.77 -19.67 4.06
N ILE A 282 11.24 -19.01 3.01
CA ILE A 282 12.26 -19.53 2.10
C ILE A 282 13.52 -18.69 2.08
N ASP A 283 14.64 -19.34 1.76
CA ASP A 283 15.85 -18.69 1.29
C ASP A 283 15.81 -18.70 -0.26
N PRO A 284 15.81 -17.54 -0.94
CA PRO A 284 15.78 -17.48 -2.41
C PRO A 284 17.00 -18.12 -3.09
N GLU A 285 18.13 -18.25 -2.39
CA GLU A 285 19.33 -18.91 -2.92
C GLU A 285 19.29 -20.44 -2.70
N ASN A 286 18.44 -20.92 -1.78
CA ASN A 286 18.29 -22.34 -1.47
C ASN A 286 16.82 -22.69 -1.19
N ILE A 287 16.00 -22.65 -2.22
CA ILE A 287 14.55 -22.82 -2.11
C ILE A 287 14.21 -24.26 -1.70
N LYS A 288 13.64 -24.41 -0.53
CA LYS A 288 13.16 -25.68 0.01
C LYS A 288 11.73 -25.51 0.50
N ILE A 289 10.80 -26.18 -0.16
CA ILE A 289 9.38 -26.19 0.21
C ILE A 289 8.94 -27.65 0.21
N SER A 290 8.34 -28.10 1.31
CA SER A 290 7.88 -29.50 1.40
C SER A 290 6.66 -29.73 0.53
N GLU A 291 6.49 -30.95 0.00
CA GLU A 291 5.26 -31.35 -0.71
C GLU A 291 4.02 -31.22 0.18
N ASP A 292 4.16 -31.49 1.46
CA ASP A 292 3.12 -31.31 2.47
C ASP A 292 2.60 -29.85 2.52
N PHE A 293 3.46 -28.87 2.29
CA PHE A 293 3.02 -27.47 2.26
C PHE A 293 2.08 -27.21 1.10
N PHE A 294 2.30 -27.81 -0.05
CA PHE A 294 1.42 -27.63 -1.21
C PHE A 294 0.12 -28.45 -1.13
N SER A 295 0.22 -29.69 -0.62
CA SER A 295 -0.90 -30.65 -0.63
C SER A 295 -1.92 -30.41 0.48
N LYS A 296 -1.49 -29.95 1.66
CA LYS A 296 -2.38 -29.70 2.80
C LYS A 296 -3.20 -28.42 2.60
N PRO A 297 -4.48 -28.40 3.02
CA PRO A 297 -5.31 -27.19 2.94
C PRO A 297 -4.79 -26.08 3.88
N TYR A 298 -5.31 -24.88 3.68
CA TYR A 298 -5.11 -23.77 4.62
C TYR A 298 -5.72 -24.14 5.97
N LYS A 299 -4.99 -23.91 7.06
CA LYS A 299 -5.47 -24.10 8.43
C LYS A 299 -6.06 -22.78 8.95
N PRO A 300 -7.36 -22.73 9.20
CA PRO A 300 -8.00 -21.53 9.72
C PRO A 300 -7.35 -21.05 11.02
N LEU A 301 -7.21 -19.73 11.14
CA LEU A 301 -6.71 -19.09 12.34
C LEU A 301 -7.87 -18.71 13.27
N ASP A 302 -7.55 -18.49 14.54
CA ASP A 302 -8.48 -17.92 15.50
C ASP A 302 -9.00 -16.56 15.02
N THR A 303 -10.32 -16.36 15.13
CA THR A 303 -10.99 -15.13 14.71
C THR A 303 -10.49 -13.89 15.47
N ALA A 304 -10.05 -14.06 16.73
CA ALA A 304 -9.48 -12.97 17.51
C ALA A 304 -8.10 -12.54 16.97
N ILE A 305 -7.29 -13.49 16.50
CA ILE A 305 -6.01 -13.16 15.81
C ILE A 305 -6.32 -12.48 14.49
N LEU A 306 -7.22 -13.06 13.70
CA LEU A 306 -7.59 -12.51 12.40
C LEU A 306 -8.10 -11.06 12.53
N GLY A 307 -8.97 -10.80 13.50
CA GLY A 307 -9.56 -9.48 13.75
C GLY A 307 -8.54 -8.37 13.97
N LYS A 308 -7.39 -8.66 14.61
CA LYS A 308 -6.32 -7.68 14.87
C LYS A 308 -5.71 -7.07 13.59
N TYR A 309 -5.82 -7.78 12.47
CA TYR A 309 -5.23 -7.37 11.20
C TYR A 309 -6.26 -6.91 10.16
N SER A 310 -7.50 -6.70 10.59
CA SER A 310 -8.56 -6.16 9.73
C SER A 310 -8.42 -4.64 9.54
N LEU A 311 -8.94 -4.13 8.42
CA LEU A 311 -9.07 -2.68 8.18
C LEU A 311 -9.87 -2.00 9.31
N GLU A 312 -10.89 -2.66 9.84
CA GLU A 312 -11.68 -2.13 10.96
C GLU A 312 -10.82 -1.86 12.19
N HIS A 313 -10.02 -2.84 12.61
CA HIS A 313 -9.11 -2.68 13.74
C HIS A 313 -8.06 -1.60 13.48
N TRP A 314 -7.50 -1.57 12.26
CA TRP A 314 -6.54 -0.57 11.84
C TRP A 314 -7.10 0.85 11.94
N ILE A 315 -8.34 1.06 11.45
CA ILE A 315 -9.04 2.35 11.56
C ILE A 315 -9.27 2.73 13.02
N HIS A 316 -9.75 1.79 13.84
CA HIS A 316 -9.97 2.05 15.27
C HIS A 316 -8.68 2.49 15.98
N ASN A 317 -7.53 1.94 15.61
CA ASN A 317 -6.24 2.35 16.17
C ASN A 317 -5.87 3.77 15.77
N ILE A 318 -6.02 4.13 14.49
CA ILE A 318 -5.58 5.44 14.00
C ILE A 318 -6.49 6.59 14.46
N ILE A 319 -7.77 6.33 14.74
CA ILE A 319 -8.72 7.37 15.17
C ILE A 319 -8.78 7.56 16.71
N LYS A 320 -8.15 6.67 17.49
CA LYS A 320 -7.99 6.86 18.95
C LYS A 320 -7.12 8.08 19.22
#